data_390c492eefd5db38df7bb7a9f782db34
#
_entry.id   390c492eefd5db38df7bb7a9f782db34
#
_cell.length_a   1.000
_cell.length_b   1.000
_cell.length_c   1.000
_cell.angle_alpha   90.00
_cell.angle_beta   90.00
_cell.angle_gamma   90.00
#
_symmetry.space_group_name_H-M   'P 1'
#
loop_
_entity.id
_entity.type
_entity.pdbx_description
1 polymer ?
#
loop_
_entity_poly.entity_id
_entity_poly.type
_entity_poly.pdbx_seq_one_letter_code
_entity_poly.pdbx_strand_id
1 'polypeptide(L)'
;MNTEGFEPCHACSKKLPCQCNKFNKFNKELIKVWVSHLLYTRLVCMAFLTGDRSLSFLVDRLLQNQKDIGKIMENKYGSEVGKIITDALVKHITIATAVLTAVKSNNKVEQIKSIDEFYSNANDIGIYLDKLLHVTKFTHHMKIHIKSLVDDVLAFKNYNYQGDIQKLDIYVDAGLDMVFDMI
;
A
#
# COMPACT_ATOMS: atom_id res chain seq x y z
N MET A 1 -26.98 -32.70 -3.18
CA MET A 1 -26.17 -31.57 -2.66
C MET A 1 -24.99 -32.20 -1.95
N ASN A 2 -23.85 -32.32 -2.64
CA ASN A 2 -22.66 -32.94 -2.06
C ASN A 2 -21.88 -31.87 -1.33
N THR A 3 -21.82 -32.00 0.00
CA THR A 3 -20.87 -31.28 0.84
C THR A 3 -19.51 -31.97 0.65
N GLU A 4 -18.65 -31.40 -0.21
CA GLU A 4 -17.26 -31.84 -0.27
C GLU A 4 -16.59 -31.54 1.06
N GLY A 5 -16.35 -32.59 1.83
CA GLY A 5 -15.64 -32.53 3.09
C GLY A 5 -14.18 -32.17 2.85
N PHE A 6 -13.72 -31.17 3.56
CA PHE A 6 -12.31 -30.80 3.65
C PHE A 6 -11.55 -32.01 4.24
N GLU A 7 -10.76 -32.72 3.41
CA GLU A 7 -9.89 -33.78 3.92
C GLU A 7 -8.80 -33.16 4.82
N PRO A 8 -8.61 -33.67 6.04
CA PRO A 8 -7.51 -33.20 6.90
C PRO A 8 -6.17 -33.62 6.31
N CYS A 9 -5.24 -32.69 6.23
CA CYS A 9 -3.88 -32.90 5.79
C CYS A 9 -3.23 -34.10 6.51
N HIS A 10 -2.76 -35.11 5.80
CA HIS A 10 -2.12 -36.32 6.33
C HIS A 10 -0.87 -36.06 7.21
N ALA A 11 -0.34 -34.83 7.27
CA ALA A 11 0.78 -34.44 8.13
C ALA A 11 0.38 -34.13 9.59
N CYS A 12 -0.91 -34.05 9.91
CA CYS A 12 -1.41 -33.63 11.24
C CYS A 12 -1.59 -34.80 12.25
N SER A 13 -1.07 -35.97 12.00
CA SER A 13 -1.25 -37.12 12.90
C SER A 13 -0.32 -37.15 14.14
N LYS A 14 0.57 -36.19 14.33
CA LYS A 14 1.42 -36.06 15.52
C LYS A 14 1.30 -34.65 16.11
N LYS A 15 0.81 -34.57 17.34
CA LYS A 15 0.71 -33.49 18.35
C LYS A 15 1.54 -32.20 18.20
N LEU A 16 1.77 -31.71 17.00
CA LEU A 16 2.29 -30.37 16.73
C LEU A 16 1.14 -29.49 16.27
N PRO A 17 1.03 -28.23 16.75
CA PRO A 17 0.00 -27.32 16.24
C PRO A 17 0.15 -27.22 14.72
N CYS A 18 -0.90 -27.59 14.01
CA CYS A 18 -0.91 -27.56 12.56
C CYS A 18 -0.59 -26.14 12.08
N GLN A 19 0.56 -25.95 11.42
CA GLN A 19 0.95 -24.66 10.83
C GLN A 19 0.06 -24.25 9.65
N CYS A 20 -0.94 -25.04 9.30
CA CYS A 20 -1.87 -24.80 8.19
C CYS A 20 -2.84 -23.63 8.43
N ASN A 21 -2.85 -23.00 9.60
CA ASN A 21 -3.80 -21.94 9.94
C ASN A 21 -3.13 -20.56 10.03
N LYS A 22 -2.17 -20.27 9.10
CA LYS A 22 -1.54 -18.93 9.06
C LYS A 22 -2.48 -17.82 8.58
N PHE A 23 -3.63 -18.13 7.99
CA PHE A 23 -4.62 -17.15 7.56
C PHE A 23 -5.64 -16.84 8.68
N ASN A 24 -5.18 -16.11 9.69
CA ASN A 24 -6.04 -15.63 10.75
C ASN A 24 -6.86 -14.39 10.32
N LYS A 25 -7.77 -13.93 11.20
CA LYS A 25 -8.62 -12.76 10.94
C LYS A 25 -7.79 -11.51 10.62
N PHE A 26 -6.69 -11.27 11.36
CA PHE A 26 -5.80 -10.13 11.15
C PHE A 26 -5.21 -10.13 9.73
N ASN A 27 -4.68 -11.26 9.27
CA ASN A 27 -4.09 -11.37 7.94
C ASN A 27 -5.10 -11.04 6.83
N LYS A 28 -6.35 -11.57 6.96
CA LYS A 28 -7.42 -11.30 5.99
C LYS A 28 -7.81 -9.83 5.95
N GLU A 29 -7.94 -9.19 7.12
CA GLU A 29 -8.30 -7.78 7.22
C GLU A 29 -7.17 -6.90 6.66
N LEU A 30 -5.91 -7.21 6.99
CA LEU A 30 -4.75 -6.47 6.52
C LEU A 30 -4.59 -6.55 4.99
N ILE A 31 -4.67 -7.75 4.42
CA ILE A 31 -4.62 -7.94 2.96
C ILE A 31 -5.73 -7.12 2.28
N LYS A 32 -6.97 -7.21 2.79
CA LYS A 32 -8.11 -6.48 2.24
C LYS A 32 -7.88 -4.97 2.19
N VAL A 33 -7.44 -4.37 3.31
CA VAL A 33 -7.24 -2.91 3.35
C VAL A 33 -6.03 -2.49 2.52
N TRP A 34 -5.01 -3.35 2.41
CA TRP A 34 -3.82 -3.09 1.61
C TRP A 34 -4.12 -3.14 0.11
N VAL A 35 -4.82 -4.17 -0.35
CA VAL A 35 -5.31 -4.24 -1.74
C VAL A 35 -6.21 -3.05 -2.06
N SER A 36 -7.08 -2.66 -1.12
CA SER A 36 -7.90 -1.45 -1.26
C SER A 36 -7.05 -0.17 -1.36
N HIS A 37 -5.93 -0.10 -0.60
CA HIS A 37 -4.98 1.01 -0.70
C HIS A 37 -4.39 1.13 -2.10
N LEU A 38 -3.87 0.03 -2.66
CA LEU A 38 -3.31 0.00 -4.01
C LEU A 38 -4.33 0.45 -5.06
N LEU A 39 -5.55 -0.11 -4.99
CA LEU A 39 -6.64 0.21 -5.90
C LEU A 39 -7.04 1.69 -5.83
N TYR A 40 -7.34 2.21 -4.62
CA TYR A 40 -7.78 3.60 -4.48
C TYR A 40 -6.68 4.60 -4.80
N THR A 41 -5.41 4.27 -4.52
CA THR A 41 -4.27 5.11 -4.94
C THR A 41 -4.24 5.24 -6.46
N ARG A 42 -4.33 4.13 -7.19
CA ARG A 42 -4.38 4.16 -8.66
C ARG A 42 -5.56 4.97 -9.18
N LEU A 43 -6.75 4.75 -8.64
CA LEU A 43 -7.96 5.49 -9.04
C LEU A 43 -7.83 7.00 -8.77
N VAL A 44 -7.26 7.40 -7.63
CA VAL A 44 -6.99 8.82 -7.31
C VAL A 44 -6.00 9.41 -8.31
N CYS A 45 -4.90 8.73 -8.62
CA CYS A 45 -3.91 9.19 -9.60
C CYS A 45 -4.55 9.46 -10.97
N MET A 46 -5.35 8.51 -11.46
CA MET A 46 -6.03 8.65 -12.75
C MET A 46 -7.07 9.78 -12.73
N ALA A 47 -7.94 9.81 -11.72
CA ALA A 47 -8.94 10.85 -11.59
C ALA A 47 -8.32 12.26 -11.47
N PHE A 48 -7.20 12.38 -10.73
CA PHE A 48 -6.47 13.64 -10.58
C PHE A 48 -5.91 14.12 -11.92
N LEU A 49 -5.23 13.25 -12.66
CA LEU A 49 -4.59 13.60 -13.94
C LEU A 49 -5.62 13.95 -15.01
N THR A 50 -6.72 13.21 -15.08
CA THR A 50 -7.79 13.41 -16.08
C THR A 50 -8.78 14.50 -15.69
N GLY A 51 -8.84 14.92 -14.42
CA GLY A 51 -9.83 15.87 -13.92
C GLY A 51 -11.21 15.25 -13.74
N ASP A 52 -11.28 13.96 -13.42
CA ASP A 52 -12.52 13.23 -13.20
C ASP A 52 -13.31 13.77 -12.00
N ARG A 53 -14.63 13.83 -12.12
CA ARG A 53 -15.54 14.37 -11.10
C ARG A 53 -15.61 13.51 -9.84
N SER A 54 -15.22 12.26 -9.91
CA SER A 54 -15.17 11.33 -8.75
C SER A 54 -13.99 11.59 -7.81
N LEU A 55 -13.05 12.47 -8.18
CA LEU A 55 -11.79 12.66 -7.45
C LEU A 55 -11.98 12.89 -5.95
N SER A 56 -12.89 13.79 -5.55
CA SER A 56 -13.09 14.09 -4.12
C SER A 56 -13.52 12.87 -3.32
N PHE A 57 -14.45 12.08 -3.86
CA PHE A 57 -14.93 10.85 -3.21
C PHE A 57 -13.84 9.78 -3.13
N LEU A 58 -12.99 9.67 -4.16
CA LEU A 58 -11.86 8.73 -4.17
C LEU A 58 -10.78 9.14 -3.16
N VAL A 59 -10.48 10.43 -3.04
CA VAL A 59 -9.54 10.97 -2.03
C VAL A 59 -10.07 10.71 -0.62
N ASP A 60 -11.34 11.02 -0.34
CA ASP A 60 -11.96 10.76 0.96
C ASP A 60 -11.90 9.27 1.32
N ARG A 61 -12.18 8.39 0.34
CA ARG A 61 -12.09 6.95 0.56
C ARG A 61 -10.67 6.45 0.78
N LEU A 62 -9.69 7.02 0.07
CA LEU A 62 -8.27 6.70 0.26
C LEU A 62 -7.78 7.16 1.64
N LEU A 63 -8.15 8.36 2.09
CA LEU A 63 -7.83 8.83 3.43
C LEU A 63 -8.49 7.98 4.53
N GLN A 64 -9.75 7.54 4.32
CA GLN A 64 -10.38 6.60 5.23
C GLN A 64 -9.65 5.25 5.27
N ASN A 65 -9.12 4.80 4.13
CA ASN A 65 -8.33 3.56 4.08
C ASN A 65 -7.07 3.63 4.96
N GLN A 66 -6.41 4.79 5.06
CA GLN A 66 -5.25 4.95 5.97
C GLN A 66 -5.66 4.75 7.44
N LYS A 67 -6.84 5.27 7.83
CA LYS A 67 -7.40 5.06 9.17
C LYS A 67 -7.79 3.60 9.39
N ASP A 68 -8.33 2.92 8.37
CA ASP A 68 -8.67 1.50 8.42
C ASP A 68 -7.41 0.64 8.66
N ILE A 69 -6.28 0.94 7.96
CA ILE A 69 -4.98 0.29 8.19
C ILE A 69 -4.49 0.53 9.62
N GLY A 70 -4.49 1.79 10.07
CA GLY A 70 -4.07 2.15 11.42
C GLY A 70 -4.90 1.45 12.49
N LYS A 71 -6.21 1.28 12.28
CA LYS A 71 -7.09 0.57 13.22
C LYS A 71 -6.77 -0.93 13.32
N ILE A 72 -6.40 -1.56 12.20
CA ILE A 72 -5.95 -2.96 12.22
C ILE A 72 -4.63 -3.09 12.99
N MET A 73 -3.70 -2.15 12.78
CA MET A 73 -2.43 -2.12 13.51
C MET A 73 -2.63 -1.82 15.01
N GLU A 74 -3.54 -0.91 15.35
CA GLU A 74 -3.97 -0.65 16.74
C GLU A 74 -4.45 -1.93 17.44
N ASN A 75 -5.33 -2.70 16.78
CA ASN A 75 -5.89 -3.92 17.35
C ASN A 75 -4.83 -4.99 17.65
N LYS A 76 -3.71 -4.99 16.93
CA LYS A 76 -2.63 -5.97 17.10
C LYS A 76 -1.47 -5.48 17.97
N TYR A 77 -1.13 -4.19 17.85
CA TYR A 77 0.09 -3.63 18.44
C TYR A 77 -0.16 -2.50 19.46
N GLY A 78 -1.42 -2.12 19.69
CA GLY A 78 -1.82 -1.08 20.64
C GLY A 78 -2.08 0.29 20.00
N SER A 79 -2.74 1.16 20.77
CA SER A 79 -3.26 2.45 20.30
C SER A 79 -2.18 3.42 19.81
N GLU A 80 -1.02 3.44 20.44
CA GLU A 80 0.10 4.28 20.04
C GLU A 80 0.61 3.91 18.64
N VAL A 81 0.80 2.62 18.38
CA VAL A 81 1.22 2.11 17.06
C VAL A 81 0.18 2.45 16.00
N GLY A 82 -1.11 2.20 16.29
CA GLY A 82 -2.20 2.54 15.38
C GLY A 82 -2.22 4.02 14.99
N LYS A 83 -2.01 4.90 15.98
CA LYS A 83 -1.94 6.35 15.75
C LYS A 83 -0.73 6.73 14.88
N ILE A 84 0.47 6.24 15.21
CA ILE A 84 1.70 6.52 14.46
C ILE A 84 1.54 6.11 12.99
N ILE A 85 1.03 4.89 12.74
CA ILE A 85 0.81 4.38 11.39
C ILE A 85 -0.22 5.23 10.64
N THR A 86 -1.35 5.55 11.28
CA THR A 86 -2.37 6.41 10.66
C THR A 86 -1.80 7.75 10.24
N ASP A 87 -1.11 8.45 11.16
CA ASP A 87 -0.56 9.78 10.91
C ASP A 87 0.50 9.75 9.79
N ALA A 88 1.37 8.73 9.81
CA ALA A 88 2.40 8.54 8.80
C ALA A 88 1.82 8.28 7.41
N LEU A 89 0.80 7.43 7.31
CA LEU A 89 0.14 7.10 6.04
C LEU A 89 -0.72 8.25 5.51
N VAL A 90 -1.41 9.01 6.38
CA VAL A 90 -2.13 10.22 5.96
C VAL A 90 -1.16 11.27 5.41
N LYS A 91 -0.01 11.48 6.08
CA LYS A 91 1.06 12.34 5.57
C LYS A 91 1.57 11.85 4.22
N HIS A 92 1.75 10.53 4.06
CA HIS A 92 2.17 9.89 2.82
C HIS A 92 1.26 10.26 1.64
N ILE A 93 -0.06 10.14 1.82
CA ILE A 93 -1.05 10.52 0.79
C ILE A 93 -1.02 12.02 0.49
N THR A 94 -0.79 12.86 1.50
CA THR A 94 -0.65 14.32 1.31
C THR A 94 0.55 14.66 0.43
N ILE A 95 1.70 14.02 0.67
CA ILE A 95 2.90 14.21 -0.15
C ILE A 95 2.69 13.68 -1.58
N ALA A 96 2.04 12.51 -1.73
CA ALA A 96 1.67 11.98 -3.04
C ALA A 96 0.82 12.98 -3.86
N THR A 97 -0.08 13.72 -3.21
CA THR A 97 -0.87 14.76 -3.86
C THR A 97 -0.01 15.91 -4.38
N ALA A 98 1.06 16.29 -3.65
CA ALA A 98 2.02 17.29 -4.12
C ALA A 98 2.78 16.79 -5.36
N VAL A 99 3.20 15.52 -5.39
CA VAL A 99 3.81 14.90 -6.57
C VAL A 99 2.86 14.95 -7.77
N LEU A 100 1.60 14.54 -7.60
CA LEU A 100 0.59 14.57 -8.66
C LEU A 100 0.36 16.00 -9.20
N THR A 101 0.31 16.99 -8.31
CA THR A 101 0.15 18.40 -8.67
C THR A 101 1.32 18.90 -9.52
N ALA A 102 2.55 18.60 -9.11
CA ALA A 102 3.75 18.98 -9.82
C ALA A 102 3.86 18.28 -11.20
N VAL A 103 3.46 17.00 -11.28
CA VAL A 103 3.40 16.24 -12.53
C VAL A 103 2.34 16.83 -13.47
N LYS A 104 1.15 17.11 -12.98
CA LYS A 104 0.04 17.65 -13.77
C LYS A 104 0.37 19.02 -14.35
N SER A 105 1.03 19.89 -13.56
CA SER A 105 1.45 21.25 -13.98
C SER A 105 2.75 21.27 -14.78
N ASN A 106 3.41 20.13 -15.01
CA ASN A 106 4.75 20.03 -15.64
C ASN A 106 5.83 20.88 -14.93
N ASN A 107 5.68 21.16 -13.63
CA ASN A 107 6.67 21.90 -12.84
C ASN A 107 7.82 20.97 -12.41
N LYS A 108 8.90 20.97 -13.16
CA LYS A 108 10.05 20.07 -12.93
C LYS A 108 10.75 20.29 -11.60
N VAL A 109 10.83 21.53 -11.11
CA VAL A 109 11.45 21.84 -9.82
C VAL A 109 10.65 21.25 -8.68
N GLU A 110 9.33 21.48 -8.67
CA GLU A 110 8.44 20.91 -7.66
C GLU A 110 8.30 19.38 -7.79
N GLN A 111 8.43 18.81 -9.01
CA GLN A 111 8.48 17.35 -9.17
C GLN A 111 9.66 16.76 -8.42
N ILE A 112 10.88 17.27 -8.64
CA ILE A 112 12.08 16.78 -7.96
C ILE A 112 11.90 16.89 -6.44
N LYS A 113 11.54 18.08 -5.96
CA LYS A 113 11.37 18.33 -4.53
C LYS A 113 10.32 17.42 -3.88
N SER A 114 9.12 17.30 -4.47
CA SER A 114 8.04 16.50 -3.91
C SER A 114 8.32 15.00 -4.00
N ILE A 115 9.00 14.55 -5.04
CA ILE A 115 9.45 13.15 -5.17
C ILE A 115 10.48 12.81 -4.08
N ASP A 116 11.46 13.68 -3.84
CA ASP A 116 12.45 13.48 -2.78
C ASP A 116 11.80 13.43 -1.39
N GLU A 117 10.83 14.30 -1.12
CA GLU A 117 10.05 14.27 0.11
C GLU A 117 9.23 12.97 0.24
N PHE A 118 8.67 12.50 -0.87
CA PHE A 118 7.91 11.25 -0.92
C PHE A 118 8.78 10.04 -0.60
N TYR A 119 9.99 9.96 -1.15
CA TYR A 119 10.96 8.93 -0.81
C TYR A 119 11.44 9.00 0.64
N SER A 120 11.67 10.20 1.17
CA SER A 120 12.04 10.39 2.58
C SER A 120 10.94 9.87 3.51
N ASN A 121 9.70 10.27 3.28
CA ASN A 121 8.57 9.80 4.07
C ASN A 121 8.37 8.27 3.97
N ALA A 122 8.50 7.71 2.77
CA ALA A 122 8.43 6.27 2.56
C ALA A 122 9.53 5.51 3.30
N ASN A 123 10.74 6.05 3.32
CA ASN A 123 11.86 5.47 4.08
C ASN A 123 11.60 5.50 5.58
N ASP A 124 11.05 6.58 6.12
CA ASP A 124 10.73 6.69 7.56
C ASP A 124 9.65 5.67 7.97
N ILE A 125 8.59 5.53 7.15
CA ILE A 125 7.56 4.50 7.35
C ILE A 125 8.18 3.11 7.31
N GLY A 126 9.04 2.85 6.31
CA GLY A 126 9.70 1.57 6.13
C GLY A 126 10.55 1.18 7.33
N ILE A 127 11.43 2.09 7.78
CA ILE A 127 12.30 1.86 8.95
C ILE A 127 11.47 1.61 10.22
N TYR A 128 10.38 2.36 10.41
CA TYR A 128 9.50 2.15 11.54
C TYR A 128 8.87 0.75 11.53
N LEU A 129 8.37 0.32 10.37
CA LEU A 129 7.73 -0.99 10.22
C LEU A 129 8.74 -2.15 10.26
N ASP A 130 9.92 -2.02 9.65
CA ASP A 130 10.99 -3.00 9.79
C ASP A 130 11.33 -3.26 11.26
N LYS A 131 11.44 -2.19 12.05
CA LYS A 131 11.72 -2.27 13.49
C LYS A 131 10.55 -2.87 14.28
N LEU A 132 9.33 -2.44 14.02
CA LEU A 132 8.12 -2.91 14.72
C LEU A 132 7.87 -4.40 14.47
N LEU A 133 8.08 -4.84 13.24
CA LEU A 133 7.74 -6.18 12.77
C LEU A 133 8.92 -7.16 12.86
N HIS A 134 10.12 -6.67 13.22
CA HIS A 134 11.36 -7.43 13.20
C HIS A 134 11.70 -8.06 11.84
N VAL A 135 11.42 -7.30 10.76
CA VAL A 135 11.75 -7.66 9.38
C VAL A 135 12.83 -6.71 8.83
N THR A 136 13.36 -6.98 7.63
CA THR A 136 14.45 -6.19 7.03
C THR A 136 14.16 -5.76 5.59
N LYS A 137 13.00 -6.14 5.06
CA LYS A 137 12.69 -5.96 3.63
C LYS A 137 11.61 -4.91 3.38
N PHE A 138 10.82 -4.54 4.40
CA PHE A 138 9.71 -3.62 4.22
C PHE A 138 10.16 -2.27 3.65
N THR A 139 11.25 -1.70 4.18
CA THR A 139 11.85 -0.47 3.65
C THR A 139 12.25 -0.61 2.18
N HIS A 140 12.78 -1.77 1.77
CA HIS A 140 13.14 -2.03 0.38
C HIS A 140 11.91 -2.08 -0.53
N HIS A 141 10.90 -2.85 -0.16
CA HIS A 141 9.64 -2.96 -0.92
C HIS A 141 8.91 -1.62 -0.99
N MET A 142 8.93 -0.83 0.09
CA MET A 142 8.36 0.51 0.11
C MET A 142 9.04 1.44 -0.91
N LYS A 143 10.36 1.37 -1.07
CA LYS A 143 11.09 2.16 -2.09
C LYS A 143 10.71 1.75 -3.52
N ILE A 144 10.56 0.44 -3.77
CA ILE A 144 10.09 -0.06 -5.08
C ILE A 144 8.68 0.41 -5.34
N HIS A 145 7.79 0.31 -4.34
CA HIS A 145 6.41 0.75 -4.42
C HIS A 145 6.30 2.23 -4.81
N ILE A 146 7.05 3.12 -4.14
CA ILE A 146 7.04 4.55 -4.48
C ILE A 146 7.62 4.81 -5.86
N LYS A 147 8.74 4.16 -6.19
CA LYS A 147 9.35 4.33 -7.51
C LYS A 147 8.40 3.93 -8.63
N SER A 148 7.78 2.76 -8.52
CA SER A 148 6.87 2.26 -9.55
C SER A 148 5.61 3.13 -9.66
N LEU A 149 5.06 3.64 -8.54
CA LEU A 149 3.94 4.58 -8.56
C LEU A 149 4.29 5.90 -9.28
N VAL A 150 5.47 6.48 -9.00
CA VAL A 150 5.92 7.70 -9.68
C VAL A 150 6.13 7.46 -11.17
N ASP A 151 6.79 6.35 -11.53
CA ASP A 151 7.02 5.96 -12.93
C ASP A 151 5.70 5.70 -13.68
N ASP A 152 4.72 5.06 -13.04
CA ASP A 152 3.36 4.81 -13.52
C ASP A 152 2.63 6.12 -13.83
N VAL A 153 2.59 7.04 -12.87
CA VAL A 153 1.97 8.36 -13.01
C VAL A 153 2.60 9.16 -14.16
N LEU A 154 3.94 9.14 -14.28
CA LEU A 154 4.65 9.82 -15.35
C LEU A 154 4.37 9.18 -16.72
N ALA A 155 4.33 7.84 -16.80
CA ALA A 155 4.02 7.14 -18.03
C ALA A 155 2.60 7.46 -18.52
N PHE A 156 1.62 7.41 -17.62
CA PHE A 156 0.23 7.78 -17.92
C PHE A 156 0.12 9.24 -18.39
N LYS A 157 0.75 10.17 -17.66
CA LYS A 157 0.74 11.61 -18.01
C LYS A 157 1.31 11.87 -19.41
N ASN A 158 2.30 11.07 -19.84
CA ASN A 158 2.95 11.20 -21.14
C ASN A 158 2.29 10.32 -22.23
N TYR A 159 1.11 9.78 -21.99
CA TYR A 159 0.36 8.89 -22.92
C TYR A 159 1.11 7.61 -23.30
N ASN A 160 2.08 7.19 -22.50
CA ASN A 160 2.76 5.90 -22.63
C ASN A 160 2.00 4.81 -21.88
N TYR A 161 0.84 4.44 -22.40
CA TYR A 161 -0.06 3.49 -21.71
C TYR A 161 0.51 2.07 -21.58
N GLN A 162 1.39 1.64 -22.48
CA GLN A 162 2.07 0.37 -22.32
C GLN A 162 3.06 0.40 -21.15
N GLY A 163 3.84 1.46 -21.03
CA GLY A 163 4.74 1.69 -19.91
C GLY A 163 4.00 1.87 -18.59
N ASP A 164 2.88 2.57 -18.61
CA ASP A 164 1.96 2.75 -17.48
C ASP A 164 1.51 1.39 -16.90
N ILE A 165 0.96 0.49 -17.72
CA ILE A 165 0.52 -0.84 -17.27
C ILE A 165 1.68 -1.67 -16.70
N GLN A 166 2.86 -1.65 -17.35
CA GLN A 166 4.03 -2.36 -16.85
C GLN A 166 4.49 -1.85 -15.47
N LYS A 167 4.38 -0.55 -15.23
CA LYS A 167 4.72 0.05 -13.92
C LYS A 167 3.66 -0.21 -12.87
N LEU A 168 2.40 -0.27 -13.28
CA LEU A 168 1.29 -0.66 -12.42
C LEU A 168 1.48 -2.10 -11.90
N ASP A 169 1.87 -3.04 -12.75
CA ASP A 169 2.15 -4.42 -12.32
C ASP A 169 3.24 -4.43 -11.23
N ILE A 170 4.36 -3.73 -11.44
CA ILE A 170 5.45 -3.63 -10.45
C ILE A 170 4.97 -2.95 -9.15
N TYR A 171 4.12 -1.92 -9.26
CA TYR A 171 3.53 -1.23 -8.11
C TYR A 171 2.65 -2.17 -7.27
N VAL A 172 1.83 -2.99 -7.93
CA VAL A 172 0.97 -3.97 -7.26
C VAL A 172 1.80 -5.05 -6.59
N ASP A 173 2.80 -5.62 -7.29
CA ASP A 173 3.68 -6.66 -6.75
C ASP A 173 4.43 -6.16 -5.51
N ALA A 174 5.06 -4.98 -5.57
CA ALA A 174 5.74 -4.39 -4.43
C ALA A 174 4.79 -4.12 -3.25
N GLY A 175 3.55 -3.71 -3.54
CA GLY A 175 2.52 -3.52 -2.52
C GLY A 175 2.09 -4.83 -1.86
N LEU A 176 1.99 -5.92 -2.61
CA LEU A 176 1.70 -7.25 -2.06
C LEU A 176 2.87 -7.78 -1.24
N ASP A 177 4.12 -7.60 -1.69
CA ASP A 177 5.30 -7.97 -0.92
C ASP A 177 5.33 -7.29 0.45
N MET A 178 4.98 -5.99 0.51
CA MET A 178 4.88 -5.26 1.78
C MET A 178 3.84 -5.87 2.73
N VAL A 179 2.66 -6.28 2.23
CA VAL A 179 1.66 -6.88 3.11
C VAL A 179 2.07 -8.27 3.57
N PHE A 180 2.79 -9.02 2.73
CA PHE A 180 3.32 -10.32 3.11
C PHE A 180 4.45 -10.24 4.14
N ASP A 181 5.23 -9.17 4.16
CA ASP A 181 6.19 -8.90 5.23
C ASP A 181 5.53 -8.64 6.60
N MET A 182 4.23 -8.24 6.62
CA MET A 182 3.48 -7.93 7.85
C MET A 182 2.70 -9.11 8.44
N ILE A 183 2.60 -10.25 7.74
CA ILE A 183 1.75 -11.41 8.14
C ILE A 183 2.56 -12.67 8.37
#